data_19c8ceedfad5b799d3f9308fb0efa834
#
_entry.id   19c8ceedfad5b799d3f9308fb0efa834
#
_cell.length_a   1.000
_cell.length_b   1.000
_cell.length_c   1.000
_cell.angle_alpha   90.00
_cell.angle_beta   90.00
_cell.angle_gamma   90.00
#
_symmetry.space_group_name_H-M   'P 1'
#
loop_
_entity.id
_entity.type
_entity.pdbx_description
1 polymer ?
#
loop_
_entity_poly.entity_id
_entity_poly.type
_entity_poly.pdbx_seq_one_letter_code
_entity_poly.pdbx_strand_id
1 'polypeptide(L)'
;MKSNNSKKTIYIVTKKYVLLFLLIFISVILFFLEHFTETPISIADIQTKEIFNAKKSSVGYFAPSFKLRNIKGNYESLESYRGEVVVLNFWATWCAPCRIEMPSFEKLYRRYRSEGVTVLAITLDKNSENKIKSFVDEYGLSFPILLDEKGEVERLYPSMTIPFTYIIDRQGRIVARVDGAKNWESSETFEAIEYLLKNRN
;
A
#
# COMPACT_ATOMS: atom_id res chain seq x y z
N MET A 1 -53.32 22.03 60.06
CA MET A 1 -53.43 21.13 58.87
C MET A 1 -52.69 21.69 57.62
N LYS A 2 -51.37 22.04 57.70
CA LYS A 2 -50.60 22.52 56.51
C LYS A 2 -49.35 21.73 56.18
N SER A 3 -48.97 20.69 56.92
CA SER A 3 -47.70 19.98 56.78
C SER A 3 -47.71 18.79 55.74
N ASN A 4 -48.87 18.33 55.33
CA ASN A 4 -48.94 17.09 54.51
C ASN A 4 -48.85 17.34 52.98
N ASN A 5 -49.10 18.58 52.53
CA ASN A 5 -49.09 18.92 51.10
C ASN A 5 -47.70 19.20 50.54
N SER A 6 -46.80 19.71 51.37
CA SER A 6 -45.40 20.01 50.97
C SER A 6 -44.59 18.73 50.72
N LYS A 7 -44.79 17.68 51.56
CA LYS A 7 -44.09 16.38 51.37
C LYS A 7 -44.53 15.63 50.12
N LYS A 8 -45.82 15.70 49.75
CA LYS A 8 -46.33 15.12 48.49
C LYS A 8 -45.80 15.81 47.24
N THR A 9 -45.70 17.16 47.28
CA THR A 9 -45.13 17.92 46.14
C THR A 9 -43.65 17.62 45.92
N ILE A 10 -42.86 17.54 47.01
CA ILE A 10 -41.44 17.20 46.93
C ILE A 10 -41.26 15.75 46.39
N TYR A 11 -42.05 14.83 46.83
CA TYR A 11 -42.00 13.44 46.36
C TYR A 11 -42.33 13.28 44.88
N ILE A 12 -43.31 14.03 44.36
CA ILE A 12 -43.70 14.02 42.95
C ILE A 12 -42.59 14.64 42.07
N VAL A 13 -41.99 15.75 42.54
CA VAL A 13 -40.91 16.43 41.84
C VAL A 13 -39.65 15.56 41.77
N THR A 14 -39.26 14.96 42.90
CA THR A 14 -38.09 14.04 42.90
C THR A 14 -38.31 12.82 42.03
N LYS A 15 -39.53 12.21 42.05
CA LYS A 15 -39.83 11.09 41.17
C LYS A 15 -39.76 11.44 39.68
N LYS A 16 -40.20 12.64 39.32
CA LYS A 16 -40.13 13.12 37.93
C LYS A 16 -38.67 13.35 37.46
N TYR A 17 -37.80 13.88 38.31
CA TYR A 17 -36.39 14.03 37.99
C TYR A 17 -35.63 12.70 37.94
N VAL A 18 -35.97 11.78 38.82
CA VAL A 18 -35.40 10.41 38.79
C VAL A 18 -35.78 9.71 37.48
N LEU A 19 -37.06 9.84 37.06
CA LEU A 19 -37.50 9.26 35.78
C LEU A 19 -36.79 9.88 34.57
N LEU A 20 -36.61 11.21 34.60
CA LEU A 20 -35.89 11.94 33.56
C LEU A 20 -34.39 11.50 33.47
N PHE A 21 -33.74 11.34 34.63
CA PHE A 21 -32.36 10.84 34.73
C PHE A 21 -32.22 9.41 34.18
N LEU A 22 -33.19 8.55 34.50
CA LEU A 22 -33.19 7.16 33.97
C LEU A 22 -33.38 7.12 32.45
N LEU A 23 -34.23 7.98 31.90
CA LEU A 23 -34.44 8.07 30.44
C LEU A 23 -33.18 8.57 29.73
N ILE A 24 -32.52 9.62 30.28
CA ILE A 24 -31.25 10.12 29.74
C ILE A 24 -30.16 9.05 29.81
N PHE A 25 -30.07 8.35 30.96
CA PHE A 25 -29.09 7.30 31.14
C PHE A 25 -29.29 6.12 30.17
N ILE A 26 -30.54 5.70 29.96
CA ILE A 26 -30.89 4.68 28.97
C ILE A 26 -30.55 5.17 27.55
N SER A 27 -30.86 6.42 27.20
CA SER A 27 -30.53 7.01 25.90
C SER A 27 -29.02 7.04 25.66
N VAL A 28 -28.23 7.39 26.68
CA VAL A 28 -26.77 7.37 26.61
C VAL A 28 -26.23 5.94 26.45
N ILE A 29 -26.78 4.98 27.18
CA ILE A 29 -26.39 3.57 27.03
C ILE A 29 -26.72 3.07 25.61
N LEU A 30 -27.92 3.36 25.11
CA LEU A 30 -28.32 2.94 23.76
C LEU A 30 -27.42 3.57 22.70
N PHE A 31 -27.09 4.88 22.85
CA PHE A 31 -26.13 5.56 21.98
C PHE A 31 -24.73 4.92 22.01
N PHE A 32 -24.25 4.54 23.20
CA PHE A 32 -22.98 3.80 23.34
C PHE A 32 -23.06 2.40 22.75
N LEU A 33 -24.18 1.70 22.91
CA LEU A 33 -24.36 0.37 22.33
C LEU A 33 -24.41 0.42 20.80
N GLU A 34 -25.05 1.41 20.20
CA GLU A 34 -25.05 1.61 18.74
C GLU A 34 -23.65 2.00 18.20
N HIS A 35 -22.88 2.81 18.95
CA HIS A 35 -21.53 3.21 18.55
C HIS A 35 -20.45 2.16 18.83
N PHE A 36 -20.69 1.24 19.77
CA PHE A 36 -19.76 0.16 20.11
C PHE A 36 -19.99 -1.14 19.30
N THR A 37 -20.98 -1.18 18.41
CA THR A 37 -21.18 -2.30 17.46
C THR A 37 -20.35 -2.14 16.17
N GLU A 38 -19.28 -1.35 16.17
CA GLU A 38 -18.21 -1.60 15.21
C GLU A 38 -17.63 -2.97 15.56
N THR A 39 -18.01 -3.97 14.78
CA THR A 39 -17.53 -5.35 14.92
C THR A 39 -16.00 -5.31 14.96
N PRO A 40 -15.34 -5.78 16.01
CA PRO A 40 -13.90 -5.84 16.03
C PRO A 40 -13.46 -6.60 14.77
N ILE A 41 -12.62 -5.96 13.94
CA ILE A 41 -12.07 -6.58 12.74
C ILE A 41 -11.48 -7.92 13.20
N SER A 42 -12.09 -9.00 12.75
CA SER A 42 -11.68 -10.34 13.16
C SER A 42 -10.25 -10.59 12.61
N ILE A 43 -9.41 -11.22 13.42
CA ILE A 43 -8.09 -11.70 12.96
C ILE A 43 -8.25 -12.58 11.71
N ALA A 44 -9.37 -13.31 11.60
CA ALA A 44 -9.73 -14.09 10.42
C ALA A 44 -9.94 -13.21 9.17
N ASP A 45 -10.55 -12.03 9.30
CA ASP A 45 -10.80 -11.10 8.18
C ASP A 45 -9.47 -10.48 7.69
N ILE A 46 -8.55 -10.17 8.60
CA ILE A 46 -7.21 -9.67 8.26
C ILE A 46 -6.42 -10.75 7.53
N GLN A 47 -6.38 -11.97 8.06
CA GLN A 47 -5.68 -13.09 7.42
C GLN A 47 -6.28 -13.45 6.05
N THR A 48 -7.60 -13.45 5.92
CA THR A 48 -8.27 -13.74 4.65
C THR A 48 -7.92 -12.69 3.60
N LYS A 49 -7.88 -11.41 3.97
CA LYS A 49 -7.52 -10.30 3.08
C LYS A 49 -6.05 -10.35 2.67
N GLU A 50 -5.15 -10.70 3.60
CA GLU A 50 -3.73 -10.86 3.30
C GLU A 50 -3.47 -12.05 2.38
N ILE A 51 -4.10 -13.20 2.64
CA ILE A 51 -4.01 -14.39 1.77
C ILE A 51 -4.57 -14.08 0.37
N PHE A 52 -5.70 -13.37 0.28
CA PHE A 52 -6.29 -12.96 -0.99
C PHE A 52 -5.37 -12.01 -1.77
N ASN A 53 -4.76 -11.03 -1.12
CA ASN A 53 -3.81 -10.11 -1.73
C ASN A 53 -2.52 -10.83 -2.17
N ALA A 54 -1.98 -11.74 -1.34
CA ALA A 54 -0.83 -12.56 -1.68
C ALA A 54 -1.09 -13.43 -2.92
N LYS A 55 -2.28 -14.02 -3.04
CA LYS A 55 -2.70 -14.79 -4.21
C LYS A 55 -2.83 -13.91 -5.45
N LYS A 56 -3.38 -12.69 -5.29
CA LYS A 56 -3.58 -11.74 -6.38
C LYS A 56 -2.25 -11.22 -6.97
N SER A 57 -1.20 -11.09 -6.15
CA SER A 57 0.15 -10.71 -6.59
C SER A 57 1.06 -11.89 -6.90
N SER A 58 0.51 -13.09 -7.11
CA SER A 58 1.28 -14.27 -7.48
C SER A 58 1.57 -14.32 -8.98
N VAL A 59 2.64 -15.05 -9.35
CA VAL A 59 2.98 -15.30 -10.77
C VAL A 59 1.80 -15.95 -11.50
N GLY A 60 1.52 -15.49 -12.71
CA GLY A 60 0.40 -15.91 -13.56
C GLY A 60 -0.87 -15.08 -13.39
N TYR A 61 -0.99 -14.24 -12.35
CA TYR A 61 -2.13 -13.35 -12.15
C TYR A 61 -1.85 -11.95 -12.69
N PHE A 62 -2.91 -11.20 -12.95
CA PHE A 62 -2.77 -9.76 -13.25
C PHE A 62 -2.23 -9.02 -12.02
N ALA A 63 -1.26 -8.15 -12.26
CA ALA A 63 -0.70 -7.31 -11.22
C ALA A 63 -1.79 -6.41 -10.61
N PRO A 64 -1.89 -6.32 -9.28
CA PRO A 64 -2.81 -5.41 -8.62
C PRO A 64 -2.60 -3.97 -9.07
N SER A 65 -3.71 -3.30 -9.41
CA SER A 65 -3.71 -1.91 -9.82
C SER A 65 -3.37 -0.99 -8.64
N PHE A 66 -2.65 0.11 -8.95
CA PHE A 66 -2.38 1.17 -7.99
C PHE A 66 -2.19 2.51 -8.70
N LYS A 67 -2.26 3.60 -7.88
CA LYS A 67 -1.93 4.95 -8.32
C LYS A 67 -1.17 5.65 -7.19
N LEU A 68 0.06 6.08 -7.47
CA LEU A 68 0.93 6.76 -6.51
C LEU A 68 1.45 8.08 -7.08
N ARG A 69 1.87 8.97 -6.19
CA ARG A 69 2.60 10.19 -6.55
C ARG A 69 4.07 9.86 -6.78
N ASN A 70 4.65 10.37 -7.85
CA ASN A 70 6.10 10.29 -8.08
C ASN A 70 6.84 11.45 -7.39
N ILE A 71 8.18 11.36 -7.34
CA ILE A 71 9.04 12.40 -6.74
C ILE A 71 9.00 13.77 -7.47
N LYS A 72 8.41 13.84 -8.67
CA LYS A 72 8.19 15.08 -9.43
C LYS A 72 6.80 15.70 -9.13
N GLY A 73 5.99 15.06 -8.27
CA GLY A 73 4.67 15.52 -7.88
C GLY A 73 3.51 15.04 -8.76
N ASN A 74 3.77 14.32 -9.86
CA ASN A 74 2.75 13.77 -10.74
C ASN A 74 2.23 12.43 -10.23
N TYR A 75 0.96 12.12 -10.52
CA TYR A 75 0.39 10.81 -10.24
C TYR A 75 0.62 9.86 -11.40
N GLU A 76 1.07 8.66 -11.09
CA GLU A 76 1.27 7.55 -12.03
C GLU A 76 0.52 6.31 -11.56
N SER A 77 -0.04 5.56 -12.49
CA SER A 77 -0.71 4.28 -12.22
C SER A 77 -0.01 3.15 -12.97
N LEU A 78 -0.14 1.93 -12.46
CA LEU A 78 0.40 0.75 -13.16
C LEU A 78 -0.23 0.58 -14.56
N GLU A 79 -1.50 0.96 -14.72
CA GLU A 79 -2.24 0.91 -15.99
C GLU A 79 -1.60 1.80 -17.06
N SER A 80 -0.94 2.89 -16.67
CA SER A 80 -0.28 3.79 -17.63
C SER A 80 0.87 3.13 -18.39
N TYR A 81 1.34 1.99 -17.89
CA TYR A 81 2.44 1.20 -18.46
C TYR A 81 1.97 -0.06 -19.21
N ARG A 82 0.65 -0.15 -19.54
CA ARG A 82 0.15 -1.24 -20.39
C ARG A 82 0.84 -1.23 -21.76
N GLY A 83 1.26 -2.40 -22.21
CA GLY A 83 2.05 -2.54 -23.43
C GLY A 83 3.57 -2.48 -23.21
N GLU A 84 4.02 -2.17 -22.00
CA GLU A 84 5.43 -2.25 -21.59
C GLU A 84 5.68 -3.45 -20.68
N VAL A 85 6.91 -3.94 -20.66
CA VAL A 85 7.42 -4.83 -19.62
C VAL A 85 7.79 -3.97 -18.42
N VAL A 86 7.16 -4.22 -17.26
CA VAL A 86 7.40 -3.45 -16.05
C VAL A 86 8.22 -4.25 -15.06
N VAL A 87 9.37 -3.69 -14.66
CA VAL A 87 10.19 -4.17 -13.55
C VAL A 87 9.79 -3.36 -12.32
N LEU A 88 8.86 -3.91 -11.53
CA LEU A 88 8.27 -3.25 -10.35
C LEU A 88 9.09 -3.61 -9.12
N ASN A 89 9.90 -2.67 -8.63
CA ASN A 89 10.78 -2.85 -7.49
C ASN A 89 10.28 -2.13 -6.24
N PHE A 90 10.42 -2.77 -5.07
CA PHE A 90 10.12 -2.19 -3.76
C PHE A 90 11.40 -2.04 -2.95
N TRP A 91 11.66 -0.83 -2.49
CA TRP A 91 12.93 -0.44 -1.89
C TRP A 91 12.80 0.67 -0.85
N ALA A 92 13.91 1.03 -0.18
CA ALA A 92 13.99 2.19 0.67
C ALA A 92 15.44 2.73 0.73
N THR A 93 15.60 4.02 1.02
CA THR A 93 16.94 4.66 1.11
C THR A 93 17.80 4.11 2.25
N TRP A 94 17.19 3.59 3.31
CA TRP A 94 17.85 2.98 4.47
C TRP A 94 18.19 1.49 4.28
N CYS A 95 17.71 0.88 3.20
CA CYS A 95 17.93 -0.53 2.88
C CYS A 95 19.27 -0.70 2.13
N ALA A 96 20.29 -1.21 2.80
CA ALA A 96 21.62 -1.38 2.20
C ALA A 96 21.63 -2.28 0.94
N PRO A 97 21.01 -3.48 0.92
CA PRO A 97 20.97 -4.31 -0.29
C PRO A 97 20.18 -3.64 -1.43
N CYS A 98 19.13 -2.84 -1.13
CA CYS A 98 18.41 -2.08 -2.15
C CYS A 98 19.31 -1.07 -2.86
N ARG A 99 20.14 -0.35 -2.11
CA ARG A 99 21.08 0.64 -2.65
C ARG A 99 22.11 0.03 -3.60
N ILE A 100 22.54 -1.19 -3.32
CA ILE A 100 23.53 -1.92 -4.14
C ILE A 100 22.97 -2.27 -5.52
N GLU A 101 21.69 -2.58 -5.65
CA GLU A 101 21.09 -2.97 -6.94
C GLU A 101 20.68 -1.78 -7.82
N MET A 102 20.47 -0.57 -7.26
CA MET A 102 19.98 0.60 -8.01
C MET A 102 20.79 0.95 -9.25
N PRO A 103 22.14 0.94 -9.24
CA PRO A 103 22.92 1.20 -10.46
C PRO A 103 22.66 0.18 -11.58
N SER A 104 22.39 -1.08 -11.25
CA SER A 104 22.08 -2.12 -12.24
C SER A 104 20.68 -1.96 -12.83
N PHE A 105 19.69 -1.49 -12.04
CA PHE A 105 18.39 -1.08 -12.56
C PHE A 105 18.51 0.11 -13.53
N GLU A 106 19.32 1.10 -13.22
CA GLU A 106 19.53 2.25 -14.12
C GLU A 106 20.10 1.81 -15.46
N LYS A 107 21.07 0.89 -15.46
CA LYS A 107 21.63 0.35 -16.71
C LYS A 107 20.59 -0.47 -17.51
N LEU A 108 19.81 -1.33 -16.83
CA LEU A 108 18.69 -2.06 -17.44
C LEU A 108 17.70 -1.08 -18.07
N TYR A 109 17.26 -0.06 -17.33
CA TYR A 109 16.29 0.93 -17.81
C TYR A 109 16.82 1.70 -19.01
N ARG A 110 18.03 2.23 -18.95
CA ARG A 110 18.65 2.96 -20.08
C ARG A 110 18.76 2.12 -21.33
N ARG A 111 19.06 0.83 -21.16
CA ARG A 111 19.23 -0.09 -22.29
C ARG A 111 17.91 -0.35 -23.02
N TYR A 112 16.82 -0.58 -22.28
CA TYR A 112 15.59 -1.11 -22.87
C TYR A 112 14.38 -0.16 -22.84
N ARG A 113 14.48 1.05 -22.28
CA ARG A 113 13.34 1.98 -22.21
C ARG A 113 12.74 2.34 -23.57
N SER A 114 13.57 2.46 -24.60
CA SER A 114 13.12 2.72 -25.97
C SER A 114 12.47 1.51 -26.64
N GLU A 115 12.61 0.31 -26.06
CA GLU A 115 12.03 -0.93 -26.54
C GLU A 115 10.73 -1.30 -25.81
N GLY A 116 10.32 -0.49 -24.83
CA GLY A 116 9.11 -0.70 -24.04
C GLY A 116 9.35 -1.50 -22.74
N VAL A 117 10.45 -1.20 -22.06
CA VAL A 117 10.71 -1.68 -20.69
C VAL A 117 10.77 -0.49 -19.75
N THR A 118 10.03 -0.56 -18.66
CA THR A 118 10.08 0.42 -17.58
C THR A 118 10.53 -0.24 -16.27
N VAL A 119 11.44 0.43 -15.55
CA VAL A 119 11.69 0.19 -14.12
C VAL A 119 10.81 1.15 -13.34
N LEU A 120 9.93 0.61 -12.51
CA LEU A 120 9.01 1.37 -11.68
C LEU A 120 9.35 1.09 -10.22
N ALA A 121 10.07 2.00 -9.56
CA ALA A 121 10.58 1.79 -8.22
C ALA A 121 9.70 2.47 -7.17
N ILE A 122 9.05 1.66 -6.32
CA ILE A 122 8.20 2.11 -5.22
C ILE A 122 9.05 2.17 -3.95
N THR A 123 9.19 3.39 -3.40
CA THR A 123 9.90 3.55 -2.13
C THR A 123 8.94 3.46 -0.95
N LEU A 124 9.39 2.74 0.09
CA LEU A 124 8.70 2.58 1.37
C LEU A 124 9.19 3.58 2.43
N ASP A 125 9.98 4.56 2.04
CA ASP A 125 10.38 5.67 2.92
C ASP A 125 9.18 6.52 3.32
N LYS A 126 9.08 6.86 4.59
CA LYS A 126 8.00 7.70 5.12
C LYS A 126 8.52 9.12 5.39
N ASN A 127 7.77 10.13 4.94
CA ASN A 127 8.07 11.56 5.19
C ASN A 127 9.52 11.97 4.84
N SER A 128 10.09 11.41 3.78
CA SER A 128 11.51 11.54 3.45
C SER A 128 11.78 11.97 2.00
N GLU A 129 10.85 12.71 1.39
CA GLU A 129 10.93 13.07 -0.04
C GLU A 129 12.25 13.73 -0.43
N ASN A 130 12.78 14.65 0.41
CA ASN A 130 14.08 15.30 0.15
C ASN A 130 15.23 14.30 0.17
N LYS A 131 15.20 13.33 1.10
CA LYS A 131 16.22 12.28 1.18
C LYS A 131 16.16 11.35 -0.04
N ILE A 132 14.95 11.03 -0.51
CA ILE A 132 14.76 10.24 -1.72
C ILE A 132 15.28 10.98 -2.94
N LYS A 133 14.99 12.29 -3.09
CA LYS A 133 15.49 13.12 -4.18
C LYS A 133 17.02 13.18 -4.19
N SER A 134 17.63 13.45 -3.03
CA SER A 134 19.10 13.46 -2.91
C SER A 134 19.72 12.12 -3.31
N PHE A 135 19.08 10.99 -2.92
CA PHE A 135 19.53 9.66 -3.30
C PHE A 135 19.42 9.44 -4.81
N VAL A 136 18.30 9.83 -5.43
CA VAL A 136 18.07 9.71 -6.88
C VAL A 136 19.12 10.50 -7.67
N ASP A 137 19.43 11.72 -7.21
CA ASP A 137 20.45 12.58 -7.82
C ASP A 137 21.85 12.00 -7.64
N GLU A 138 22.20 11.54 -6.44
CA GLU A 138 23.50 10.92 -6.12
C GLU A 138 23.79 9.69 -7.00
N TYR A 139 22.78 8.84 -7.20
CA TYR A 139 22.91 7.61 -7.99
C TYR A 139 22.61 7.80 -9.48
N GLY A 140 22.19 8.99 -9.90
CA GLY A 140 21.88 9.33 -11.28
C GLY A 140 20.73 8.50 -11.86
N LEU A 141 19.71 8.20 -11.02
CA LEU A 141 18.58 7.38 -11.41
C LEU A 141 17.61 8.16 -12.29
N SER A 142 17.24 7.60 -13.44
CA SER A 142 16.38 8.27 -14.41
C SER A 142 15.00 7.59 -14.60
N PHE A 143 14.80 6.40 -14.04
CA PHE A 143 13.52 5.70 -14.04
C PHE A 143 12.52 6.30 -13.02
N PRO A 144 11.22 6.06 -13.18
CA PRO A 144 10.18 6.54 -12.26
C PRO A 144 10.35 6.04 -10.83
N ILE A 145 10.30 6.96 -9.87
CA ILE A 145 10.29 6.68 -8.43
C ILE A 145 8.95 7.12 -7.86
N LEU A 146 8.20 6.18 -7.27
CA LEU A 146 6.88 6.37 -6.69
C LEU A 146 6.94 6.29 -5.16
N LEU A 147 6.09 7.09 -4.50
CA LEU A 147 6.08 7.27 -3.04
C LEU A 147 4.91 6.48 -2.44
N ASP A 148 5.18 5.39 -1.74
CA ASP A 148 4.17 4.63 -0.98
C ASP A 148 4.24 4.95 0.54
N GLU A 149 4.12 6.23 0.88
CA GLU A 149 4.24 6.72 2.26
C GLU A 149 3.28 6.04 3.25
N LYS A 150 2.14 5.56 2.76
CA LYS A 150 1.11 4.88 3.58
C LYS A 150 1.22 3.35 3.56
N GLY A 151 2.11 2.79 2.73
CA GLY A 151 2.22 1.35 2.54
C GLY A 151 0.97 0.72 1.92
N GLU A 152 0.22 1.49 1.12
CA GLU A 152 -1.01 1.01 0.47
C GLU A 152 -0.71 0.01 -0.63
N VAL A 153 0.32 0.29 -1.42
CA VAL A 153 0.75 -0.58 -2.52
C VAL A 153 1.58 -1.75 -2.01
N GLU A 154 2.44 -1.53 -1.01
CA GLU A 154 3.17 -2.61 -0.34
C GLU A 154 2.23 -3.73 0.14
N ARG A 155 1.06 -3.37 0.69
CA ARG A 155 0.04 -4.36 1.12
C ARG A 155 -0.60 -5.15 -0.02
N LEU A 156 -0.60 -4.61 -1.24
CA LEU A 156 -1.08 -5.33 -2.43
C LEU A 156 -0.04 -6.31 -2.98
N TYR A 157 1.24 -6.08 -2.66
CA TYR A 157 2.40 -6.85 -3.11
C TYR A 157 3.20 -7.35 -1.90
N PRO A 158 2.60 -8.16 -1.02
CA PRO A 158 3.22 -8.50 0.27
C PRO A 158 4.55 -9.20 0.10
N SER A 159 5.53 -8.76 0.90
CA SER A 159 6.83 -9.42 1.05
C SER A 159 7.27 -9.33 2.51
N MET A 160 8.10 -10.27 2.94
CA MET A 160 8.66 -10.26 4.31
C MET A 160 9.90 -9.37 4.42
N THR A 161 10.53 -9.03 3.31
CA THR A 161 11.78 -8.26 3.28
C THR A 161 11.87 -7.40 2.02
N ILE A 162 12.67 -6.33 2.06
CA ILE A 162 13.09 -5.57 0.89
C ILE A 162 14.59 -5.77 0.64
N PRO A 163 15.04 -5.67 -0.63
CA PRO A 163 14.25 -5.42 -1.83
C PRO A 163 13.49 -6.65 -2.30
N PHE A 164 12.40 -6.42 -3.01
CA PHE A 164 11.76 -7.44 -3.83
C PHE A 164 11.24 -6.81 -5.12
N THR A 165 11.17 -7.62 -6.17
CA THR A 165 10.86 -7.14 -7.51
C THR A 165 9.90 -8.08 -8.21
N TYR A 166 8.88 -7.53 -8.85
CA TYR A 166 7.99 -8.24 -9.76
C TYR A 166 8.34 -7.88 -11.20
N ILE A 167 8.33 -8.87 -12.07
CA ILE A 167 8.37 -8.66 -13.51
C ILE A 167 6.96 -8.84 -14.05
N ILE A 168 6.46 -7.83 -14.72
CA ILE A 168 5.11 -7.77 -15.27
C ILE A 168 5.21 -7.68 -16.79
N ASP A 169 4.49 -8.53 -17.50
CA ASP A 169 4.46 -8.54 -18.95
C ASP A 169 3.63 -7.37 -19.52
N ARG A 170 3.62 -7.24 -20.85
CA ARG A 170 2.90 -6.20 -21.59
C ARG A 170 1.38 -6.24 -21.37
N GLN A 171 0.83 -7.42 -21.02
CA GLN A 171 -0.58 -7.63 -20.69
C GLN A 171 -0.90 -7.28 -19.25
N GLY A 172 0.14 -7.00 -18.43
CA GLY A 172 0.03 -6.69 -17.01
C GLY A 172 -0.09 -7.91 -16.12
N ARG A 173 0.38 -9.09 -16.57
CA ARG A 173 0.48 -10.29 -15.74
C ARG A 173 1.84 -10.35 -15.07
N ILE A 174 1.85 -10.77 -13.84
CA ILE A 174 3.10 -11.08 -13.11
C ILE A 174 3.68 -12.35 -13.69
N VAL A 175 4.87 -12.27 -14.29
CA VAL A 175 5.57 -13.42 -14.89
C VAL A 175 6.74 -13.91 -14.05
N ALA A 176 7.27 -13.07 -13.16
CA ALA A 176 8.30 -13.47 -12.22
C ALA A 176 8.26 -12.63 -10.94
N ARG A 177 8.81 -13.18 -9.87
CA ARG A 177 9.11 -12.50 -8.61
C ARG A 177 10.53 -12.82 -8.20
N VAL A 178 11.25 -11.82 -7.74
CA VAL A 178 12.62 -11.93 -7.21
C VAL A 178 12.65 -11.34 -5.82
N ASP A 179 13.00 -12.12 -4.82
CA ASP A 179 13.20 -11.68 -3.45
C ASP A 179 14.70 -11.45 -3.19
N GLY A 180 15.04 -10.33 -2.55
CA GLY A 180 16.41 -9.91 -2.31
C GLY A 180 17.06 -9.18 -3.50
N ALA A 181 18.24 -8.61 -3.22
CA ALA A 181 19.00 -7.85 -4.21
C ALA A 181 19.59 -8.75 -5.31
N LYS A 182 19.52 -8.28 -6.54
CA LYS A 182 20.06 -8.95 -7.72
C LYS A 182 20.87 -7.97 -8.58
N ASN A 183 21.82 -8.49 -9.33
CA ASN A 183 22.44 -7.73 -10.43
C ASN A 183 21.53 -7.79 -11.67
N TRP A 184 20.84 -6.67 -11.93
CA TRP A 184 19.92 -6.55 -13.05
C TRP A 184 20.60 -6.32 -14.41
N GLU A 185 21.93 -6.19 -14.43
CA GLU A 185 22.77 -6.07 -15.63
C GLU A 185 23.33 -7.45 -16.08
N SER A 186 22.84 -8.55 -15.54
CA SER A 186 23.30 -9.90 -15.93
C SER A 186 22.74 -10.34 -17.29
N SER A 187 23.50 -11.22 -17.98
CA SER A 187 23.05 -11.84 -19.24
C SER A 187 21.69 -12.53 -19.11
N GLU A 188 21.47 -13.26 -18.00
CA GLU A 188 20.20 -13.92 -17.71
C GLU A 188 19.03 -12.94 -17.63
N THR A 189 19.25 -11.77 -17.01
CA THR A 189 18.22 -10.73 -16.95
C THR A 189 17.91 -10.19 -18.34
N PHE A 190 18.94 -9.91 -19.12
CA PHE A 190 18.76 -9.42 -20.48
C PHE A 190 18.03 -10.42 -21.38
N GLU A 191 18.40 -11.69 -21.33
CA GLU A 191 17.72 -12.76 -22.07
C GLU A 191 16.24 -12.88 -21.67
N ALA A 192 15.93 -12.82 -20.38
CA ALA A 192 14.55 -12.84 -19.89
C ALA A 192 13.74 -11.63 -20.37
N ILE A 193 14.31 -10.43 -20.31
CA ILE A 193 13.66 -9.20 -20.81
C ILE A 193 13.45 -9.28 -22.32
N GLU A 194 14.44 -9.69 -23.09
CA GLU A 194 14.35 -9.84 -24.56
C GLU A 194 13.30 -10.89 -24.94
N TYR A 195 13.20 -11.97 -24.17
CA TYR A 195 12.15 -12.96 -24.34
C TYR A 195 10.75 -12.34 -24.18
N LEU A 196 10.54 -11.54 -23.13
CA LEU A 196 9.26 -10.87 -22.88
C LEU A 196 8.95 -9.79 -23.95
N LEU A 197 9.97 -9.14 -24.48
CA LEU A 197 9.82 -8.15 -25.55
C LEU A 197 9.39 -8.79 -26.90
N LYS A 198 9.91 -9.99 -27.19
CA LYS A 198 9.62 -10.74 -28.43
C LYS A 198 8.25 -11.41 -28.40
N ASN A 199 7.84 -11.94 -27.25
CA ASN A 199 6.57 -12.66 -27.09
C ASN A 199 5.41 -11.69 -26.83
N ARG A 200 4.76 -11.23 -27.89
CA ARG A 200 3.54 -10.42 -27.85
C ARG A 200 2.30 -11.33 -27.71
N ASN A 201 2.20 -12.07 -26.60
CA ASN A 201 1.00 -12.89 -26.37
C ASN A 201 -0.17 -12.02 -25.90
#